data_550e6d52f743c4d251cc0e85ce4a4e49
#
_entry.id   550e6d52f743c4d251cc0e85ce4a4e49
#
_cell.length_a   1.000
_cell.length_b   1.000
_cell.length_c   1.000
_cell.angle_alpha   90.00
_cell.angle_beta   90.00
_cell.angle_gamma   90.00
#
_symmetry.space_group_name_H-M   'P 1'
#
loop_
_entity.id
_entity.type
_entity.pdbx_description
1 polymer ?
#
loop_
_entity_poly.entity_id
_entity_poly.type
_entity_poly.pdbx_seq_one_letter_code
_entity_poly.pdbx_strand_id
1 'polypeptide(L)'
;MPPHTLLLRPKLLFTTLAALALGACSPPQAKDPQADASAAIANQVILPTYTRWVEADRQLAISALAFCAATADLATARADFLHAQKAWAALQPLLIGPLAEGNRAWSVQFWPDKKNLVGRQVEALISTGQAIDAQSLSTASVVVQGLSAYEYILFDSKPELADATRKASYCPLLVAIGERQQHLAEDILAGWTGTDGVLAQMSKFPNQRYADSHEAIAEVLRVQVTALDTLKKKLGTPMGRQTKGMPQPYQAEAWRSQSSLNSLQASMLAAQSVWLGVDDKGLRSLLPADQKALAEQIDAAYVAALRALDANDRSLTALLADPAGKPLLDDIYARLDSVHRLHQNELAKALNIQLGFNANDGD
;
A
#
# COMPACT_ATOMS: atom_id res chain seq x y z
N MET A 1 -65.20 31.55 -78.22
CA MET A 1 -63.93 31.08 -78.85
C MET A 1 -62.80 31.30 -77.91
N PRO A 2 -62.23 30.23 -77.30
CA PRO A 2 -61.14 30.36 -76.42
C PRO A 2 -59.78 30.08 -77.10
N PRO A 3 -58.69 30.67 -76.68
CA PRO A 3 -57.36 30.32 -77.18
C PRO A 3 -56.73 29.23 -76.39
N HIS A 4 -55.95 28.42 -77.10
CA HIS A 4 -55.16 27.31 -76.60
C HIS A 4 -54.01 27.72 -75.76
N THR A 5 -53.89 27.18 -74.58
CA THR A 5 -52.71 27.30 -73.68
C THR A 5 -51.81 26.07 -73.87
N LEU A 6 -50.56 26.32 -74.34
CA LEU A 6 -49.47 25.34 -74.44
C LEU A 6 -48.88 25.07 -73.06
N LEU A 7 -48.94 23.82 -72.58
CA LEU A 7 -48.28 23.37 -71.37
C LEU A 7 -46.85 22.94 -71.71
N LEU A 8 -45.88 23.73 -71.25
CA LEU A 8 -44.49 23.31 -71.23
C LEU A 8 -44.24 22.42 -70.01
N ARG A 9 -43.75 21.22 -70.26
CA ARG A 9 -43.25 20.31 -69.17
C ARG A 9 -41.80 20.66 -68.83
N PRO A 10 -41.41 20.84 -67.51
CA PRO A 10 -40.05 20.92 -67.19
C PRO A 10 -39.41 19.52 -67.07
N LYS A 11 -38.23 19.35 -67.69
CA LYS A 11 -37.40 18.16 -67.55
C LYS A 11 -36.69 18.25 -66.18
N LEU A 12 -36.97 17.34 -65.26
CA LEU A 12 -36.18 17.14 -64.04
C LEU A 12 -34.83 16.50 -64.42
N LEU A 13 -33.79 17.24 -64.27
CA LEU A 13 -32.39 16.69 -64.18
C LEU A 13 -32.19 16.09 -62.83
N PHE A 14 -32.07 14.77 -62.76
CA PHE A 14 -31.57 14.09 -61.58
C PHE A 14 -30.00 14.18 -61.53
N THR A 15 -29.45 15.07 -60.71
CA THR A 15 -28.07 15.07 -60.41
C THR A 15 -27.81 14.09 -59.20
N THR A 16 -27.27 12.90 -59.48
CA THR A 16 -26.79 11.95 -58.51
C THR A 16 -25.53 12.50 -57.87
N LEU A 17 -25.68 12.96 -56.60
CA LEU A 17 -24.56 13.33 -55.77
C LEU A 17 -23.94 12.03 -55.21
N ALA A 18 -22.80 11.60 -55.76
CA ALA A 18 -22.02 10.51 -55.22
C ALA A 18 -21.29 11.04 -53.97
N ALA A 19 -21.79 10.71 -52.77
CA ALA A 19 -21.11 10.96 -51.53
C ALA A 19 -19.90 9.99 -51.42
N LEU A 20 -18.71 10.47 -51.68
CA LEU A 20 -17.45 9.79 -51.30
C LEU A 20 -17.37 9.76 -49.77
N ALA A 21 -17.66 8.61 -49.17
CA ALA A 21 -17.34 8.34 -47.78
C ALA A 21 -15.81 8.21 -47.66
N LEU A 22 -15.15 9.30 -47.29
CA LEU A 22 -13.77 9.27 -46.79
C LEU A 22 -13.79 8.54 -45.46
N GLY A 23 -13.56 7.23 -45.48
CA GLY A 23 -13.22 6.46 -44.29
C GLY A 23 -11.95 7.02 -43.75
N ALA A 24 -12.03 7.85 -42.68
CA ALA A 24 -10.89 8.27 -41.91
C ALA A 24 -10.33 7.01 -41.22
N CYS A 25 -9.33 6.37 -41.83
CA CYS A 25 -8.45 5.48 -41.15
C CYS A 25 -7.72 6.34 -40.12
N SER A 26 -8.14 6.34 -38.85
CA SER A 26 -7.33 6.86 -37.74
C SER A 26 -6.02 6.11 -37.80
N PRO A 27 -4.86 6.80 -37.80
CA PRO A 27 -3.58 6.12 -37.70
C PRO A 27 -3.58 5.24 -36.46
N PRO A 28 -2.96 4.04 -36.48
CA PRO A 28 -2.82 3.23 -35.28
C PRO A 28 -2.19 4.09 -34.21
N GLN A 29 -2.87 4.19 -33.07
CA GLN A 29 -2.41 4.98 -31.94
C GLN A 29 -1.04 4.41 -31.54
N ALA A 30 -0.02 5.26 -31.54
CA ALA A 30 1.33 4.84 -31.17
C ALA A 30 1.28 4.19 -29.78
N LYS A 31 1.87 3.01 -29.62
CA LYS A 31 1.95 2.33 -28.33
C LYS A 31 2.62 3.27 -27.35
N ASP A 32 1.97 3.49 -26.22
CA ASP A 32 2.50 4.22 -25.07
C ASP A 32 2.94 3.21 -24.00
N PRO A 33 4.25 2.88 -23.90
CA PRO A 33 4.73 1.91 -22.93
C PRO A 33 4.47 2.31 -21.48
N GLN A 34 4.42 3.62 -21.20
CA GLN A 34 4.16 4.13 -19.85
C GLN A 34 2.67 3.96 -19.49
N ALA A 35 1.75 4.17 -20.43
CA ALA A 35 0.34 3.89 -20.22
C ALA A 35 0.08 2.40 -20.02
N ASP A 36 0.72 1.54 -20.83
CA ASP A 36 0.61 0.08 -20.69
C ASP A 36 1.16 -0.41 -19.34
N ALA A 37 2.32 0.10 -18.90
CA ALA A 37 2.91 -0.25 -17.61
C ALA A 37 2.08 0.29 -16.44
N SER A 38 1.60 1.54 -16.51
CA SER A 38 0.72 2.13 -15.48
C SER A 38 -0.55 1.30 -15.29
N ALA A 39 -1.23 0.96 -16.38
CA ALA A 39 -2.42 0.13 -16.35
C ALA A 39 -2.12 -1.29 -15.81
N ALA A 40 -1.01 -1.90 -16.21
CA ALA A 40 -0.61 -3.22 -15.75
C ALA A 40 -0.27 -3.22 -14.24
N ILE A 41 0.53 -2.27 -13.78
CA ILE A 41 0.85 -2.11 -12.35
C ILE A 41 -0.43 -1.91 -11.54
N ALA A 42 -1.33 -1.02 -11.97
CA ALA A 42 -2.58 -0.76 -11.28
C ALA A 42 -3.47 -2.00 -11.19
N ASN A 43 -3.71 -2.69 -12.33
CA ASN A 43 -4.65 -3.82 -12.40
C ASN A 43 -4.09 -5.12 -11.85
N GLN A 44 -2.78 -5.37 -12.01
CA GLN A 44 -2.20 -6.70 -11.79
C GLN A 44 -1.34 -6.76 -10.51
N VAL A 45 -0.90 -5.60 -9.97
CA VAL A 45 -0.11 -5.54 -8.75
C VAL A 45 -0.88 -4.84 -7.63
N ILE A 46 -1.31 -3.59 -7.87
CA ILE A 46 -1.88 -2.76 -6.81
C ILE A 46 -3.27 -3.28 -6.42
N LEU A 47 -4.20 -3.35 -7.34
CA LEU A 47 -5.59 -3.79 -7.07
C LEU A 47 -5.66 -5.16 -6.38
N PRO A 48 -4.95 -6.22 -6.82
CA PRO A 48 -4.94 -7.49 -6.12
C PRO A 48 -4.37 -7.41 -4.69
N THR A 49 -3.43 -6.49 -4.43
CA THR A 49 -2.88 -6.30 -3.08
C THR A 49 -3.89 -5.62 -2.16
N TYR A 50 -4.61 -4.60 -2.64
CA TYR A 50 -5.72 -4.00 -1.90
C TYR A 50 -6.85 -5.01 -1.64
N THR A 51 -7.18 -5.86 -2.61
CA THR A 51 -8.21 -6.91 -2.44
C THR A 51 -7.81 -7.91 -1.35
N ARG A 52 -6.55 -8.34 -1.31
CA ARG A 52 -6.03 -9.21 -0.23
C ARG A 52 -6.07 -8.54 1.14
N TRP A 53 -5.80 -7.25 1.21
CA TRP A 53 -5.91 -6.50 2.45
C TRP A 53 -7.35 -6.40 2.96
N VAL A 54 -8.32 -6.09 2.09
CA VAL A 54 -9.76 -6.10 2.44
C VAL A 54 -10.18 -7.47 2.99
N GLU A 55 -9.75 -8.56 2.37
CA GLU A 55 -10.07 -9.91 2.85
C GLU A 55 -9.41 -10.22 4.20
N ALA A 56 -8.17 -9.78 4.40
CA ALA A 56 -7.46 -9.95 5.67
C ALA A 56 -8.13 -9.16 6.81
N ASP A 57 -8.58 -7.92 6.55
CA ASP A 57 -9.26 -7.10 7.54
C ASP A 57 -10.69 -7.59 7.82
N ARG A 58 -11.38 -8.17 6.82
CA ARG A 58 -12.65 -8.88 7.04
C ARG A 58 -12.47 -10.09 7.96
N GLN A 59 -11.42 -10.90 7.72
CA GLN A 59 -11.09 -12.01 8.60
C GLN A 59 -10.71 -11.54 10.01
N LEU A 60 -10.01 -10.41 10.13
CA LEU A 60 -9.65 -9.81 11.42
C LEU A 60 -10.90 -9.44 12.23
N ALA A 61 -11.91 -8.85 11.59
CA ALA A 61 -13.20 -8.52 12.25
C ALA A 61 -13.95 -9.77 12.72
N ILE A 62 -14.04 -10.79 11.86
CA ILE A 62 -14.65 -12.10 12.22
C ILE A 62 -13.90 -12.73 13.40
N SER A 63 -12.58 -12.70 13.38
CA SER A 63 -11.72 -13.27 14.40
C SER A 63 -11.90 -12.56 15.77
N ALA A 64 -12.04 -11.23 15.78
CA ALA A 64 -12.31 -10.48 17.00
C ALA A 64 -13.63 -10.94 17.65
N LEU A 65 -14.70 -11.05 16.86
CA LEU A 65 -16.01 -11.52 17.34
C LEU A 65 -15.92 -12.96 17.88
N ALA A 66 -15.30 -13.87 17.13
CA ALA A 66 -15.15 -15.27 17.52
C ALA A 66 -14.32 -15.45 18.80
N PHE A 67 -13.21 -14.71 18.92
CA PHE A 67 -12.40 -14.70 20.14
C PHE A 67 -13.19 -14.18 21.33
N CYS A 68 -13.90 -13.07 21.19
CA CYS A 68 -14.67 -12.46 22.27
C CYS A 68 -15.87 -13.32 22.70
N ALA A 69 -16.51 -14.01 21.76
CA ALA A 69 -17.57 -14.99 22.03
C ALA A 69 -17.04 -16.35 22.57
N ALA A 70 -15.74 -16.51 22.75
CA ALA A 70 -15.08 -17.75 23.16
C ALA A 70 -15.33 -18.96 22.19
N THR A 71 -15.61 -18.68 20.92
CA THR A 71 -15.70 -19.68 19.84
C THR A 71 -14.37 -19.89 19.09
N ALA A 72 -13.40 -18.98 19.29
CA ALA A 72 -12.01 -19.13 18.87
C ALA A 72 -11.06 -18.85 20.04
N ASP A 73 -9.89 -19.46 20.02
CA ASP A 73 -8.85 -19.26 21.03
C ASP A 73 -7.94 -18.05 20.70
N LEU A 74 -7.07 -17.70 21.65
CA LEU A 74 -6.12 -16.59 21.49
C LEU A 74 -5.09 -16.87 20.39
N ALA A 75 -4.71 -18.11 20.17
CA ALA A 75 -3.72 -18.48 19.15
C ALA A 75 -4.28 -18.20 17.75
N THR A 76 -5.54 -18.57 17.52
CA THR A 76 -6.27 -18.26 16.27
C THR A 76 -6.38 -16.76 16.06
N ALA A 77 -6.81 -15.99 17.09
CA ALA A 77 -6.92 -14.54 16.99
C ALA A 77 -5.57 -13.85 16.68
N ARG A 78 -4.47 -14.35 17.25
CA ARG A 78 -3.11 -13.88 16.96
C ARG A 78 -2.66 -14.22 15.54
N ALA A 79 -3.01 -15.40 15.02
CA ALA A 79 -2.67 -15.81 13.65
C ALA A 79 -3.38 -14.93 12.62
N ASP A 80 -4.68 -14.63 12.82
CA ASP A 80 -5.47 -13.75 11.95
C ASP A 80 -4.92 -12.31 11.99
N PHE A 81 -4.51 -11.82 13.17
CA PHE A 81 -3.82 -10.53 13.27
C PHE A 81 -2.52 -10.51 12.46
N LEU A 82 -1.67 -11.52 12.56
CA LEU A 82 -0.42 -11.59 11.80
C LEU A 82 -0.67 -11.60 10.29
N HIS A 83 -1.77 -12.22 9.85
CA HIS A 83 -2.20 -12.18 8.45
C HIS A 83 -2.60 -10.76 8.02
N ALA A 84 -3.42 -10.06 8.80
CA ALA A 84 -3.80 -8.66 8.54
C ALA A 84 -2.58 -7.71 8.56
N GLN A 85 -1.68 -7.85 9.54
CA GLN A 85 -0.44 -7.09 9.63
C GLN A 85 0.44 -7.28 8.39
N LYS A 86 0.57 -8.51 7.88
CA LYS A 86 1.32 -8.82 6.66
C LYS A 86 0.66 -8.20 5.43
N ALA A 87 -0.66 -8.28 5.32
CA ALA A 87 -1.42 -7.68 4.22
C ALA A 87 -1.26 -6.15 4.20
N TRP A 88 -1.36 -5.49 5.36
CA TRP A 88 -1.06 -4.07 5.53
C TRP A 88 0.38 -3.72 5.12
N ALA A 89 1.35 -4.48 5.59
CA ALA A 89 2.76 -4.26 5.25
C ALA A 89 3.00 -4.31 3.73
N ALA A 90 2.34 -5.21 3.01
CA ALA A 90 2.42 -5.30 1.55
C ALA A 90 1.84 -4.08 0.82
N LEU A 91 0.96 -3.28 1.45
CA LEU A 91 0.44 -2.06 0.85
C LEU A 91 1.37 -0.85 0.95
N GLN A 92 2.36 -0.87 1.84
CA GLN A 92 3.17 0.32 2.11
C GLN A 92 3.94 0.86 0.90
N PRO A 93 4.45 0.04 -0.04
CA PRO A 93 5.01 0.54 -1.29
C PRO A 93 3.95 0.91 -2.34
N LEU A 94 2.66 0.84 -2.02
CA LEU A 94 1.53 1.02 -2.93
C LEU A 94 0.56 2.10 -2.44
N LEU A 95 1.02 3.05 -1.62
CA LEU A 95 0.19 4.11 -1.03
C LEU A 95 -0.14 5.19 -2.07
N ILE A 96 -0.99 4.83 -3.04
CA ILE A 96 -1.53 5.72 -4.07
C ILE A 96 -3.04 5.87 -3.84
N GLY A 97 -3.59 7.02 -4.20
CA GLY A 97 -5.03 7.27 -4.15
C GLY A 97 -5.60 7.38 -2.74
N PRO A 98 -6.82 6.86 -2.47
CA PRO A 98 -7.57 7.17 -1.25
C PRO A 98 -6.85 6.85 0.06
N LEU A 99 -5.97 5.84 0.08
CA LEU A 99 -5.22 5.47 1.29
C LEU A 99 -4.15 6.51 1.66
N ALA A 100 -3.58 7.21 0.68
CA ALA A 100 -2.61 8.27 0.89
C ALA A 100 -3.26 9.61 1.32
N GLU A 101 -4.58 9.74 1.19
CA GLU A 101 -5.31 10.96 1.47
C GLU A 101 -5.80 11.03 2.92
N GLY A 102 -5.86 12.23 3.50
CA GLY A 102 -6.50 12.49 4.79
C GLY A 102 -5.91 11.69 5.96
N ASN A 103 -4.64 11.33 5.92
CA ASN A 103 -3.97 10.55 6.98
C ASN A 103 -4.58 9.16 7.23
N ARG A 104 -5.31 8.57 6.28
CA ARG A 104 -5.99 7.28 6.45
C ARG A 104 -5.05 6.15 6.83
N ALA A 105 -3.81 6.16 6.32
CA ALA A 105 -2.78 5.18 6.69
C ALA A 105 -2.48 5.16 8.20
N TRP A 106 -2.55 6.32 8.88
CA TRP A 106 -2.39 6.41 10.34
C TRP A 106 -3.54 5.75 11.12
N SER A 107 -4.75 5.72 10.53
CA SER A 107 -5.89 5.00 11.11
C SER A 107 -5.77 3.49 10.95
N VAL A 108 -4.96 3.00 10.00
CA VAL A 108 -4.64 1.57 9.88
C VAL A 108 -3.57 1.18 10.90
N GLN A 109 -2.46 1.93 10.97
CA GLN A 109 -1.39 1.61 11.90
C GLN A 109 -0.69 2.87 12.40
N PHE A 110 -0.67 3.04 13.71
CA PHE A 110 0.08 4.12 14.37
C PHE A 110 1.54 3.70 14.59
N TRP A 111 2.44 4.25 13.79
CA TRP A 111 3.88 4.05 13.90
C TRP A 111 4.64 5.31 13.46
N PRO A 112 5.73 5.73 14.14
CA PRO A 112 6.37 5.10 15.31
C PRO A 112 5.71 5.48 16.65
N ASP A 113 5.60 4.52 17.57
CA ASP A 113 5.10 4.76 18.93
C ASP A 113 6.25 5.03 19.91
N LYS A 114 6.89 6.19 19.77
CA LYS A 114 8.10 6.56 20.54
C LYS A 114 7.89 6.65 22.06
N LYS A 115 6.65 6.75 22.54
CA LYS A 115 6.34 7.02 23.96
C LYS A 115 5.35 6.02 24.57
N ASN A 116 5.16 4.86 23.95
CA ASN A 116 4.13 3.89 24.32
C ASN A 116 2.74 4.54 24.48
N LEU A 117 2.38 5.39 23.49
CA LEU A 117 1.08 6.06 23.47
C LEU A 117 -0.04 5.06 23.29
N VAL A 118 0.17 4.02 22.47
CA VAL A 118 -0.82 2.98 22.19
C VAL A 118 -1.27 2.32 23.50
N GLY A 119 -0.36 1.73 24.27
CA GLY A 119 -0.71 1.09 25.52
C GLY A 119 -1.39 2.04 26.52
N ARG A 120 -0.86 3.27 26.68
CA ARG A 120 -1.45 4.26 27.60
C ARG A 120 -2.86 4.69 27.19
N GLN A 121 -3.11 4.94 25.89
CA GLN A 121 -4.43 5.39 25.44
C GLN A 121 -5.45 4.25 25.40
N VAL A 122 -5.04 3.02 25.09
CA VAL A 122 -5.90 1.84 25.21
C VAL A 122 -6.34 1.67 26.65
N GLU A 123 -5.40 1.67 27.60
CA GLU A 123 -5.75 1.53 29.02
C GLU A 123 -6.64 2.68 29.53
N ALA A 124 -6.35 3.91 29.12
CA ALA A 124 -7.19 5.05 29.47
C ALA A 124 -8.61 4.89 28.93
N LEU A 125 -8.75 4.47 27.67
CA LEU A 125 -10.07 4.25 27.03
C LEU A 125 -10.86 3.15 27.74
N ILE A 126 -10.23 2.01 28.01
CA ILE A 126 -10.88 0.89 28.75
C ILE A 126 -11.32 1.33 30.15
N SER A 127 -10.50 2.12 30.85
CA SER A 127 -10.80 2.59 32.21
C SER A 127 -12.00 3.53 32.31
N THR A 128 -12.43 4.15 31.20
CA THR A 128 -13.62 5.02 31.21
C THR A 128 -14.92 4.25 31.43
N GLY A 129 -14.95 2.97 31.10
CA GLY A 129 -16.17 2.15 31.11
C GLY A 129 -17.24 2.60 30.10
N GLN A 130 -16.90 3.49 29.18
CA GLN A 130 -17.83 3.95 28.13
C GLN A 130 -18.05 2.85 27.08
N ALA A 131 -19.23 2.88 26.46
CA ALA A 131 -19.49 2.00 25.30
C ALA A 131 -18.55 2.34 24.14
N ILE A 132 -17.92 1.31 23.59
CA ILE A 132 -16.98 1.42 22.47
C ILE A 132 -17.57 0.63 21.31
N ASP A 133 -17.75 1.30 20.17
CA ASP A 133 -18.17 0.73 18.90
C ASP A 133 -17.36 1.35 17.74
N ALA A 134 -17.53 0.87 16.53
CA ALA A 134 -16.81 1.35 15.37
C ALA A 134 -17.06 2.85 15.08
N GLN A 135 -18.27 3.35 15.38
CA GLN A 135 -18.65 4.74 15.16
C GLN A 135 -17.93 5.67 16.15
N SER A 136 -18.00 5.39 17.46
CA SER A 136 -17.31 6.17 18.49
C SER A 136 -15.80 6.12 18.30
N LEU A 137 -15.26 4.96 17.88
CA LEU A 137 -13.85 4.79 17.58
C LEU A 137 -13.39 5.62 16.37
N SER A 138 -14.26 5.88 15.38
CA SER A 138 -13.93 6.67 14.20
C SER A 138 -13.53 8.12 14.52
N THR A 139 -14.02 8.67 15.61
CA THR A 139 -13.72 10.02 16.10
C THR A 139 -12.68 10.05 17.21
N ALA A 140 -12.25 8.89 17.70
CA ALA A 140 -11.21 8.77 18.71
C ALA A 140 -9.81 9.07 18.14
N SER A 141 -8.80 9.09 18.99
CA SER A 141 -7.40 9.21 18.57
C SER A 141 -7.01 8.07 17.61
N VAL A 142 -6.31 8.37 16.53
CA VAL A 142 -5.75 7.35 15.60
C VAL A 142 -4.88 6.31 16.31
N VAL A 143 -4.34 6.64 17.46
CA VAL A 143 -3.51 5.75 18.30
C VAL A 143 -4.26 4.49 18.73
N VAL A 144 -5.59 4.57 18.89
CA VAL A 144 -6.45 3.46 19.38
C VAL A 144 -7.32 2.84 18.28
N GLN A 145 -7.23 3.34 17.03
CA GLN A 145 -8.16 2.96 15.96
C GLN A 145 -7.74 1.74 15.15
N GLY A 146 -6.47 1.33 15.18
CA GLY A 146 -5.93 0.42 14.18
C GLY A 146 -5.10 -0.73 14.73
N LEU A 147 -4.31 -1.34 13.84
CA LEU A 147 -3.53 -2.55 14.10
C LEU A 147 -2.58 -2.43 15.30
N SER A 148 -2.02 -1.24 15.58
CA SER A 148 -1.15 -1.07 16.76
C SER A 148 -1.88 -1.27 18.09
N ALA A 149 -3.14 -0.81 18.19
CA ALA A 149 -3.97 -1.02 19.38
C ALA A 149 -4.49 -2.47 19.45
N TYR A 150 -4.84 -3.05 18.31
CA TYR A 150 -5.23 -4.46 18.21
C TYR A 150 -4.09 -5.37 18.65
N GLU A 151 -2.85 -5.10 18.17
CA GLU A 151 -1.63 -5.79 18.59
C GLU A 151 -1.39 -5.70 20.09
N TYR A 152 -1.55 -4.49 20.66
CA TYR A 152 -1.41 -4.29 22.10
C TYR A 152 -2.36 -5.21 22.88
N ILE A 153 -3.62 -5.28 22.49
CA ILE A 153 -4.62 -6.11 23.19
C ILE A 153 -4.22 -7.59 23.13
N LEU A 154 -3.82 -8.12 21.97
CA LEU A 154 -3.58 -9.55 21.81
C LEU A 154 -2.20 -10.03 22.27
N PHE A 155 -1.16 -9.18 22.24
CA PHE A 155 0.22 -9.61 22.41
C PHE A 155 0.94 -8.99 23.62
N ASP A 156 0.47 -7.85 24.14
CA ASP A 156 1.06 -7.30 25.36
C ASP A 156 0.65 -8.13 26.57
N SER A 157 1.48 -8.16 27.59
CA SER A 157 1.21 -8.92 28.83
C SER A 157 0.16 -8.26 29.70
N LYS A 158 0.01 -6.94 29.60
CA LYS A 158 -0.85 -6.15 30.50
C LYS A 158 -2.35 -6.41 30.35
N PRO A 159 -2.91 -6.71 29.18
CA PRO A 159 -4.32 -7.06 29.05
C PRO A 159 -4.75 -8.33 29.81
N GLU A 160 -3.81 -9.27 30.07
CA GLU A 160 -4.09 -10.50 30.83
C GLU A 160 -5.31 -11.26 30.33
N LEU A 161 -5.40 -11.51 29.01
CA LEU A 161 -6.57 -12.07 28.33
C LEU A 161 -6.95 -13.50 28.78
N ALA A 162 -6.14 -14.16 29.59
CA ALA A 162 -6.48 -15.42 30.25
C ALA A 162 -7.51 -15.22 31.39
N ASP A 163 -7.56 -14.04 32.00
CA ASP A 163 -8.62 -13.66 32.95
C ASP A 163 -9.88 -13.25 32.18
N ALA A 164 -11.02 -13.89 32.50
CA ALA A 164 -12.27 -13.68 31.79
C ALA A 164 -12.81 -12.25 31.96
N THR A 165 -12.63 -11.63 33.14
CA THR A 165 -13.09 -10.26 33.40
C THR A 165 -12.23 -9.26 32.63
N ARG A 166 -10.91 -9.46 32.62
CA ARG A 166 -9.98 -8.66 31.83
C ARG A 166 -10.29 -8.78 30.34
N LYS A 167 -10.43 -10.00 29.82
CA LYS A 167 -10.83 -10.25 28.42
C LYS A 167 -12.12 -9.50 28.08
N ALA A 168 -13.15 -9.62 28.91
CA ALA A 168 -14.44 -8.95 28.69
C ALA A 168 -14.32 -7.43 28.61
N SER A 169 -13.38 -6.81 29.34
CA SER A 169 -13.15 -5.36 29.28
C SER A 169 -12.47 -4.87 28.00
N TYR A 170 -11.63 -5.71 27.37
CA TYR A 170 -10.96 -5.34 26.11
C TYR A 170 -11.75 -5.72 24.84
N CYS A 171 -12.65 -6.68 24.95
CA CYS A 171 -13.41 -7.19 23.80
C CYS A 171 -14.20 -6.12 23.04
N PRO A 172 -14.89 -5.15 23.67
CA PRO A 172 -15.57 -4.10 22.91
C PRO A 172 -14.63 -3.31 22.00
N LEU A 173 -13.44 -2.95 22.49
CA LEU A 173 -12.44 -2.23 21.69
C LEU A 173 -11.86 -3.12 20.58
N LEU A 174 -11.57 -4.38 20.88
CA LEU A 174 -11.01 -5.32 19.89
C LEU A 174 -11.96 -5.51 18.71
N VAL A 175 -13.25 -5.72 19.00
CA VAL A 175 -14.32 -5.85 17.98
C VAL A 175 -14.47 -4.55 17.19
N ALA A 176 -14.56 -3.41 17.87
CA ALA A 176 -14.71 -2.10 17.21
C ALA A 176 -13.53 -1.77 16.27
N ILE A 177 -12.28 -2.14 16.66
CA ILE A 177 -11.12 -1.98 15.76
C ILE A 177 -11.28 -2.88 14.54
N GLY A 178 -11.64 -4.18 14.72
CA GLY A 178 -11.81 -5.11 13.61
C GLY A 178 -12.83 -4.62 12.59
N GLU A 179 -14.03 -4.23 13.05
CA GLU A 179 -15.09 -3.67 12.20
C GLU A 179 -14.66 -2.38 11.49
N ARG A 180 -13.96 -1.50 12.20
CA ARG A 180 -13.47 -0.26 11.63
C ARG A 180 -12.42 -0.50 10.54
N GLN A 181 -11.47 -1.42 10.75
CA GLN A 181 -10.44 -1.74 9.76
C GLN A 181 -11.09 -2.35 8.51
N GLN A 182 -12.05 -3.26 8.67
CA GLN A 182 -12.81 -3.80 7.55
C GLN A 182 -13.50 -2.70 6.74
N HIS A 183 -14.28 -1.82 7.39
CA HIS A 183 -14.98 -0.74 6.70
C HIS A 183 -14.00 0.22 5.99
N LEU A 184 -12.90 0.60 6.65
CA LEU A 184 -11.89 1.46 6.06
C LEU A 184 -11.28 0.82 4.80
N ALA A 185 -10.95 -0.47 4.85
CA ALA A 185 -10.38 -1.19 3.72
C ALA A 185 -11.36 -1.29 2.55
N GLU A 186 -12.64 -1.57 2.82
CA GLU A 186 -13.71 -1.63 1.81
C GLU A 186 -13.95 -0.26 1.16
N ASP A 187 -13.99 0.82 1.93
CA ASP A 187 -14.12 2.20 1.41
C ASP A 187 -12.94 2.59 0.51
N ILE A 188 -11.72 2.23 0.92
CA ILE A 188 -10.52 2.47 0.13
C ILE A 188 -10.58 1.70 -1.20
N LEU A 189 -10.95 0.41 -1.17
CA LEU A 189 -11.08 -0.41 -2.37
C LEU A 189 -12.17 0.13 -3.31
N ALA A 190 -13.29 0.61 -2.77
CA ALA A 190 -14.35 1.26 -3.55
C ALA A 190 -13.84 2.51 -4.29
N GLY A 191 -12.99 3.32 -3.65
CA GLY A 191 -12.32 4.46 -4.29
C GLY A 191 -11.35 4.07 -5.42
N TRP A 192 -10.80 2.85 -5.38
CA TRP A 192 -9.99 2.31 -6.46
C TRP A 192 -10.84 1.84 -7.65
N THR A 193 -11.95 1.15 -7.39
CA THR A 193 -12.74 0.41 -8.38
C THR A 193 -13.96 1.17 -8.93
N GLY A 194 -14.27 2.34 -8.38
CA GLY A 194 -15.36 3.20 -8.86
C GLY A 194 -15.20 3.60 -10.33
N THR A 195 -16.25 4.10 -10.95
CA THR A 195 -16.29 4.47 -12.39
C THR A 195 -15.15 5.39 -12.80
N ASP A 196 -14.84 6.42 -11.97
CA ASP A 196 -13.73 7.35 -12.16
C ASP A 196 -12.64 7.11 -11.09
N GLY A 197 -12.55 5.90 -10.56
CA GLY A 197 -11.62 5.50 -9.53
C GLY A 197 -10.17 5.51 -10.01
N VAL A 198 -9.24 5.34 -9.05
CA VAL A 198 -7.80 5.40 -9.33
C VAL A 198 -7.38 4.41 -10.41
N LEU A 199 -8.02 3.23 -10.47
CA LEU A 199 -7.76 2.23 -11.51
C LEU A 199 -8.01 2.77 -12.92
N ALA A 200 -9.15 3.46 -13.12
CA ALA A 200 -9.48 4.10 -14.40
C ALA A 200 -8.50 5.26 -14.69
N GLN A 201 -8.14 6.04 -13.67
CA GLN A 201 -7.20 7.17 -13.80
C GLN A 201 -5.79 6.72 -14.16
N MET A 202 -5.31 5.57 -13.65
CA MET A 202 -4.00 5.00 -14.00
C MET A 202 -4.00 4.27 -15.36
N SER A 203 -5.16 4.13 -16.01
CA SER A 203 -5.31 3.38 -17.26
C SER A 203 -5.66 4.23 -18.47
N LYS A 204 -6.23 5.43 -18.28
CA LYS A 204 -6.71 6.29 -19.35
C LYS A 204 -6.26 7.73 -19.15
N PHE A 205 -5.56 8.30 -20.12
CA PHE A 205 -4.98 9.63 -20.07
C PHE A 205 -5.48 10.49 -21.24
N PRO A 206 -5.61 11.83 -21.07
CA PRO A 206 -5.54 12.56 -19.81
C PRO A 206 -6.76 12.35 -18.93
N ASN A 207 -6.62 12.64 -17.61
CA ASN A 207 -7.73 12.66 -16.66
C ASN A 207 -7.50 13.72 -15.58
N GLN A 208 -8.38 13.78 -14.55
CA GLN A 208 -8.29 14.82 -13.49
C GLN A 208 -7.04 14.66 -12.59
N ARG A 209 -6.49 13.45 -12.46
CA ARG A 209 -5.34 13.16 -11.62
C ARG A 209 -4.02 13.26 -12.38
N TYR A 210 -3.99 12.83 -13.64
CA TYR A 210 -2.80 12.76 -14.46
C TYR A 210 -3.03 13.39 -15.83
N ALA A 211 -2.16 14.32 -16.22
CA ALA A 211 -2.18 14.89 -17.56
C ALA A 211 -1.76 13.86 -18.63
N ASP A 212 -0.86 12.94 -18.25
CA ASP A 212 -0.36 11.87 -19.13
C ASP A 212 0.10 10.64 -18.32
N SER A 213 0.53 9.61 -19.03
CA SER A 213 1.03 8.37 -18.45
C SER A 213 2.35 8.55 -17.69
N HIS A 214 3.17 9.54 -18.09
CA HIS A 214 4.43 9.85 -17.42
C HIS A 214 4.19 10.32 -15.97
N GLU A 215 3.18 11.16 -15.76
CA GLU A 215 2.81 11.62 -14.40
C GLU A 215 2.37 10.45 -13.51
N ALA A 216 1.62 9.49 -14.06
CA ALA A 216 1.20 8.29 -13.33
C ALA A 216 2.39 7.41 -12.93
N ILE A 217 3.31 7.15 -13.86
CA ILE A 217 4.55 6.41 -13.58
C ILE A 217 5.43 7.17 -12.59
N ALA A 218 5.49 8.49 -12.70
CA ALA A 218 6.23 9.33 -11.76
C ALA A 218 5.66 9.24 -10.33
N GLU A 219 4.33 9.19 -10.17
CA GLU A 219 3.71 8.95 -8.85
C GLU A 219 4.06 7.55 -8.31
N VAL A 220 3.97 6.50 -9.14
CA VAL A 220 4.37 5.14 -8.75
C VAL A 220 5.81 5.13 -8.24
N LEU A 221 6.75 5.73 -8.97
CA LEU A 221 8.15 5.75 -8.56
C LEU A 221 8.37 6.57 -7.27
N ARG A 222 7.73 7.74 -7.13
CA ARG A 222 7.81 8.54 -5.90
C ARG A 222 7.32 7.78 -4.68
N VAL A 223 6.20 7.05 -4.81
CA VAL A 223 5.68 6.20 -3.73
C VAL A 223 6.65 5.07 -3.40
N GLN A 224 7.25 4.42 -4.41
CA GLN A 224 8.26 3.38 -4.19
C GLN A 224 9.48 3.93 -3.44
N VAL A 225 10.04 5.05 -3.86
CA VAL A 225 11.21 5.66 -3.20
C VAL A 225 10.91 6.03 -1.76
N THR A 226 9.77 6.68 -1.51
CA THR A 226 9.33 7.04 -0.13
C THR A 226 9.14 5.81 0.75
N ALA A 227 8.53 4.75 0.21
CA ALA A 227 8.33 3.51 0.94
C ALA A 227 9.65 2.82 1.27
N LEU A 228 10.57 2.70 0.32
CA LEU A 228 11.90 2.10 0.52
C LEU A 228 12.71 2.87 1.59
N ASP A 229 12.63 4.21 1.61
CA ASP A 229 13.23 5.01 2.68
C ASP A 229 12.57 4.75 4.04
N THR A 230 11.23 4.65 4.06
CA THR A 230 10.48 4.31 5.28
C THR A 230 10.86 2.92 5.81
N LEU A 231 11.08 1.91 4.95
CA LEU A 231 11.55 0.58 5.37
C LEU A 231 12.93 0.65 6.04
N LYS A 232 13.84 1.47 5.52
CA LYS A 232 15.13 1.73 6.18
C LYS A 232 14.93 2.34 7.57
N LYS A 233 14.01 3.31 7.71
CA LYS A 233 13.69 3.93 8.99
C LYS A 233 13.06 2.93 9.96
N LYS A 234 12.18 2.05 9.49
CA LYS A 234 11.54 0.99 10.31
C LYS A 234 12.55 0.01 10.89
N LEU A 235 13.65 -0.26 10.20
CA LEU A 235 14.76 -1.06 10.71
C LEU A 235 15.76 -0.19 11.48
N GLY A 236 16.14 0.96 10.95
CA GLY A 236 17.21 1.81 11.51
C GLY A 236 16.85 2.47 12.84
N THR A 237 15.59 2.84 13.06
CA THR A 237 15.14 3.43 14.33
C THR A 237 15.31 2.47 15.50
N PRO A 238 14.77 1.23 15.48
CA PRO A 238 15.01 0.28 16.56
C PRO A 238 16.48 -0.16 16.69
N MET A 239 17.28 -0.11 15.62
CA MET A 239 18.73 -0.33 15.70
C MET A 239 19.49 0.80 16.40
N GLY A 240 18.83 1.92 16.69
CA GLY A 240 19.46 3.06 17.35
C GLY A 240 20.26 3.97 16.42
N ARG A 241 20.05 3.93 15.10
CA ARG A 241 20.80 4.77 14.16
C ARG A 241 20.60 6.28 14.40
N GLN A 242 19.47 6.67 14.98
CA GLN A 242 19.18 8.04 15.41
C GLN A 242 19.54 8.32 16.88
N THR A 243 19.95 7.30 17.65
CA THR A 243 20.24 7.38 19.09
C THR A 243 21.68 6.95 19.43
N LYS A 244 22.64 7.30 18.57
CA LYS A 244 24.07 7.00 18.75
C LYS A 244 24.37 5.51 18.97
N GLY A 245 23.63 4.63 18.30
CA GLY A 245 23.79 3.19 18.36
C GLY A 245 23.11 2.52 19.57
N MET A 246 22.34 3.26 20.38
CA MET A 246 21.56 2.67 21.46
C MET A 246 20.29 2.02 20.93
N PRO A 247 20.12 0.69 21.00
CA PRO A 247 18.94 0.01 20.48
C PRO A 247 17.64 0.49 21.13
N GLN A 248 16.60 0.59 20.32
CA GLN A 248 15.26 1.02 20.72
C GLN A 248 14.21 -0.03 20.29
N PRO A 249 14.25 -1.27 20.84
CA PRO A 249 13.47 -2.40 20.34
C PRO A 249 11.95 -2.12 20.34
N TYR A 250 11.46 -1.34 21.30
CA TYR A 250 10.05 -0.98 21.44
C TYR A 250 9.59 0.10 20.44
N GLN A 251 10.48 0.63 19.63
CA GLN A 251 10.14 1.51 18.52
C GLN A 251 10.04 0.78 17.18
N ALA A 252 10.27 -0.54 17.15
CA ALA A 252 10.04 -1.34 15.97
C ALA A 252 8.54 -1.43 15.64
N GLU A 253 8.19 -1.44 14.35
CA GLU A 253 6.84 -1.75 13.92
C GLU A 253 6.50 -3.19 14.33
N ALA A 254 5.27 -3.42 14.82
CA ALA A 254 4.78 -4.76 15.18
C ALA A 254 5.75 -5.54 16.12
N TRP A 255 6.33 -4.83 17.09
CA TRP A 255 7.32 -5.42 18.00
C TRP A 255 6.70 -6.36 19.04
N ARG A 256 5.43 -6.13 19.44
CA ARG A 256 4.74 -6.98 20.42
C ARG A 256 4.44 -8.37 19.85
N SER A 257 3.99 -8.39 18.60
CA SER A 257 3.76 -9.63 17.84
C SER A 257 5.03 -10.27 17.29
N GLN A 258 6.19 -9.58 17.46
CA GLN A 258 7.50 -9.99 16.97
C GLN A 258 7.56 -10.14 15.43
N SER A 259 6.65 -9.48 14.70
CA SER A 259 6.50 -9.61 13.25
C SER A 259 7.17 -8.49 12.43
N SER A 260 8.06 -7.69 13.06
CA SER A 260 8.74 -6.55 12.41
C SER A 260 9.47 -6.93 11.11
N LEU A 261 10.30 -8.00 11.14
CA LEU A 261 11.05 -8.44 9.95
C LEU A 261 10.14 -9.04 8.88
N ASN A 262 9.06 -9.72 9.27
CA ASN A 262 8.05 -10.23 8.34
C ASN A 262 7.31 -9.08 7.64
N SER A 263 7.05 -7.99 8.34
CA SER A 263 6.46 -6.77 7.73
C SER A 263 7.42 -6.14 6.72
N LEU A 264 8.71 -6.02 7.05
CA LEU A 264 9.73 -5.53 6.11
C LEU A 264 9.81 -6.42 4.87
N GLN A 265 9.80 -7.75 5.04
CA GLN A 265 9.83 -8.70 3.93
C GLN A 265 8.59 -8.57 3.03
N ALA A 266 7.39 -8.48 3.61
CA ALA A 266 6.15 -8.30 2.84
C ALA A 266 6.16 -7.00 2.02
N SER A 267 6.65 -5.91 2.60
CA SER A 267 6.81 -4.63 1.89
C SER A 267 7.85 -4.73 0.76
N MET A 268 8.99 -5.38 0.99
CA MET A 268 10.02 -5.56 -0.05
C MET A 268 9.53 -6.43 -1.21
N LEU A 269 8.76 -7.49 -0.93
CA LEU A 269 8.13 -8.32 -1.97
C LEU A 269 7.13 -7.51 -2.81
N ALA A 270 6.32 -6.67 -2.17
CA ALA A 270 5.38 -5.81 -2.89
C ALA A 270 6.10 -4.74 -3.74
N ALA A 271 7.17 -4.14 -3.22
CA ALA A 271 8.01 -3.21 -3.97
C ALA A 271 8.66 -3.90 -5.19
N GLN A 272 9.19 -5.12 -5.02
CA GLN A 272 9.70 -5.92 -6.13
C GLN A 272 8.62 -6.24 -7.17
N SER A 273 7.38 -6.49 -6.72
CA SER A 273 6.27 -6.75 -7.64
C SER A 273 5.92 -5.53 -8.52
N VAL A 274 6.06 -4.31 -8.01
CA VAL A 274 5.92 -3.08 -8.83
C VAL A 274 7.08 -2.94 -9.80
N TRP A 275 8.30 -3.28 -9.37
CA TRP A 275 9.47 -3.25 -10.23
C TRP A 275 9.36 -4.21 -11.40
N LEU A 276 9.04 -5.48 -11.14
CA LEU A 276 8.94 -6.53 -12.15
C LEU A 276 7.63 -6.45 -12.96
N GLY A 277 6.51 -6.13 -12.30
CA GLY A 277 5.18 -6.29 -12.87
C GLY A 277 4.80 -7.76 -13.06
N VAL A 278 3.64 -7.98 -13.66
CA VAL A 278 3.22 -9.28 -14.21
C VAL A 278 3.56 -9.27 -15.70
N ASP A 279 4.07 -10.36 -16.24
CA ASP A 279 4.53 -10.50 -17.63
C ASP A 279 5.49 -9.38 -18.06
N ASP A 280 6.45 -9.04 -17.19
CA ASP A 280 7.44 -7.98 -17.40
C ASP A 280 6.84 -6.58 -17.69
N LYS A 281 5.66 -6.26 -17.13
CA LYS A 281 4.99 -4.96 -17.33
C LYS A 281 5.10 -4.03 -16.10
N GLY A 282 6.18 -4.16 -15.33
CA GLY A 282 6.50 -3.26 -14.22
C GLY A 282 7.38 -2.09 -14.64
N LEU A 283 7.88 -1.33 -13.66
CA LEU A 283 8.82 -0.21 -13.91
C LEU A 283 10.07 -0.64 -14.68
N ARG A 284 10.51 -1.89 -14.51
CA ARG A 284 11.64 -2.50 -15.21
C ARG A 284 11.51 -2.40 -16.73
N SER A 285 10.30 -2.61 -17.26
CA SER A 285 10.04 -2.59 -18.71
C SER A 285 10.17 -1.22 -19.35
N LEU A 286 10.19 -0.16 -18.55
CA LEU A 286 10.30 1.22 -19.02
C LEU A 286 11.75 1.68 -19.18
N LEU A 287 12.72 0.87 -18.72
CA LEU A 287 14.13 1.20 -18.91
C LEU A 287 14.53 1.12 -20.39
N PRO A 288 15.26 2.12 -20.90
CA PRO A 288 15.85 2.06 -22.24
C PRO A 288 16.74 0.83 -22.44
N ALA A 289 16.84 0.34 -23.66
CA ALA A 289 17.58 -0.88 -23.97
C ALA A 289 19.09 -0.83 -23.59
N ASP A 290 19.69 0.35 -23.58
CA ASP A 290 21.06 0.60 -23.15
C ASP A 290 21.23 0.60 -21.62
N GLN A 291 20.14 0.59 -20.86
CA GLN A 291 20.12 0.54 -19.39
C GLN A 291 19.91 -0.90 -18.83
N LYS A 292 20.17 -1.92 -19.63
CA LYS A 292 20.05 -3.33 -19.21
C LYS A 292 20.87 -3.65 -17.96
N ALA A 293 22.08 -3.12 -17.87
CA ALA A 293 22.95 -3.31 -16.70
C ALA A 293 22.33 -2.75 -15.41
N LEU A 294 21.63 -1.61 -15.49
CA LEU A 294 20.89 -1.03 -14.34
C LEU A 294 19.73 -1.93 -13.94
N ALA A 295 18.98 -2.48 -14.91
CA ALA A 295 17.90 -3.41 -14.63
C ALA A 295 18.40 -4.64 -13.87
N GLU A 296 19.49 -5.27 -14.33
CA GLU A 296 20.11 -6.42 -13.68
C GLU A 296 20.65 -6.08 -12.27
N GLN A 297 21.18 -4.86 -12.09
CA GLN A 297 21.64 -4.39 -10.79
C GLN A 297 20.48 -4.22 -9.78
N ILE A 298 19.34 -3.67 -10.21
CA ILE A 298 18.15 -3.54 -9.38
C ILE A 298 17.58 -4.93 -9.05
N ASP A 299 17.48 -5.83 -10.03
CA ASP A 299 17.05 -7.23 -9.83
C ASP A 299 17.90 -7.91 -8.74
N ALA A 300 19.23 -7.81 -8.86
CA ALA A 300 20.17 -8.39 -7.89
C ALA A 300 20.02 -7.76 -6.49
N ALA A 301 19.77 -6.45 -6.40
CA ALA A 301 19.59 -5.75 -5.13
C ALA A 301 18.32 -6.23 -4.41
N TYR A 302 17.18 -6.39 -5.10
CA TYR A 302 15.97 -6.97 -4.52
C TYR A 302 16.18 -8.40 -4.03
N VAL A 303 16.78 -9.25 -4.86
CA VAL A 303 17.08 -10.64 -4.48
C VAL A 303 17.99 -10.70 -3.24
N ALA A 304 19.00 -9.85 -3.16
CA ALA A 304 19.91 -9.80 -2.03
C ALA A 304 19.21 -9.33 -0.73
N ALA A 305 18.35 -8.30 -0.82
CA ALA A 305 17.61 -7.78 0.32
C ALA A 305 16.60 -8.82 0.86
N LEU A 306 15.84 -9.46 -0.03
CA LEU A 306 14.87 -10.49 0.34
C LEU A 306 15.54 -11.73 0.93
N ARG A 307 16.67 -12.19 0.37
CA ARG A 307 17.44 -13.29 0.94
C ARG A 307 17.97 -12.98 2.35
N ALA A 308 18.43 -11.76 2.58
CA ALA A 308 18.92 -11.36 3.91
C ALA A 308 17.80 -11.34 4.95
N LEU A 309 16.57 -10.92 4.56
CA LEU A 309 15.39 -10.96 5.43
C LEU A 309 14.92 -12.40 5.69
N ASP A 310 15.00 -13.28 4.69
CA ASP A 310 14.53 -14.67 4.76
C ASP A 310 15.53 -15.61 5.49
N ALA A 311 16.80 -15.25 5.53
CA ALA A 311 17.86 -16.06 6.13
C ALA A 311 17.81 -16.13 7.67
N ASN A 312 16.81 -15.50 8.30
CA ASN A 312 16.71 -15.37 9.75
C ASN A 312 15.28 -15.62 10.24
N ASP A 313 15.16 -16.52 11.20
CA ASP A 313 13.91 -16.89 11.88
C ASP A 313 13.71 -16.17 13.23
N ARG A 314 14.69 -15.36 13.67
CA ARG A 314 14.63 -14.62 14.94
C ARG A 314 13.89 -13.30 14.77
N SER A 315 13.16 -12.89 15.79
CA SER A 315 12.51 -11.56 15.80
C SER A 315 13.55 -10.43 15.86
N LEU A 316 13.16 -9.24 15.38
CA LEU A 316 13.98 -8.04 15.44
C LEU A 316 14.40 -7.71 16.89
N THR A 317 13.47 -7.84 17.84
CA THR A 317 13.75 -7.60 19.26
C THR A 317 14.79 -8.58 19.83
N ALA A 318 14.73 -9.86 19.43
CA ALA A 318 15.72 -10.87 19.83
C ALA A 318 17.10 -10.60 19.21
N LEU A 319 17.15 -10.14 17.95
CA LEU A 319 18.42 -9.75 17.31
C LEU A 319 19.03 -8.50 17.94
N LEU A 320 18.21 -7.52 18.33
CA LEU A 320 18.70 -6.29 19.00
C LEU A 320 19.21 -6.55 20.41
N ALA A 321 18.71 -7.58 21.09
CA ALA A 321 19.16 -7.96 22.42
C ALA A 321 20.48 -8.77 22.41
N ASP A 322 20.87 -9.30 21.25
CA ASP A 322 22.05 -10.15 21.07
C ASP A 322 23.13 -9.40 20.29
N PRO A 323 24.35 -9.18 20.87
CA PRO A 323 25.45 -8.56 20.14
C PRO A 323 25.79 -9.26 18.82
N ALA A 324 25.58 -10.58 18.72
CA ALA A 324 25.77 -11.34 17.48
C ALA A 324 24.69 -11.05 16.41
N GLY A 325 23.56 -10.46 16.77
CA GLY A 325 22.52 -10.04 15.83
C GLY A 325 22.88 -8.77 15.05
N LYS A 326 23.76 -7.92 15.60
CA LYS A 326 24.09 -6.63 14.99
C LYS A 326 24.66 -6.73 13.57
N PRO A 327 25.62 -7.61 13.24
CA PRO A 327 26.12 -7.73 11.86
C PRO A 327 25.04 -8.11 10.86
N LEU A 328 24.10 -8.98 11.25
CA LEU A 328 22.97 -9.37 10.40
C LEU A 328 22.04 -8.17 10.13
N LEU A 329 21.69 -7.40 11.17
CA LEU A 329 20.84 -6.22 11.02
C LEU A 329 21.51 -5.13 10.18
N ASP A 330 22.83 -4.94 10.34
CA ASP A 330 23.61 -4.01 9.51
C ASP A 330 23.65 -4.46 8.04
N ASP A 331 23.77 -5.75 7.76
CA ASP A 331 23.68 -6.30 6.38
C ASP A 331 22.28 -6.09 5.77
N ILE A 332 21.22 -6.43 6.51
CA ILE A 332 19.82 -6.18 6.04
C ILE A 332 19.65 -4.69 5.72
N TYR A 333 20.06 -3.79 6.63
CA TYR A 333 19.96 -2.36 6.42
C TYR A 333 20.70 -1.89 5.17
N ALA A 334 21.93 -2.36 4.96
CA ALA A 334 22.75 -2.00 3.80
C ALA A 334 22.09 -2.44 2.48
N ARG A 335 21.41 -3.60 2.47
CA ARG A 335 20.70 -4.10 1.30
C ARG A 335 19.43 -3.31 1.02
N LEU A 336 18.65 -2.96 2.05
CA LEU A 336 17.50 -2.06 1.90
C LEU A 336 17.93 -0.68 1.36
N ASP A 337 19.05 -0.15 1.87
CA ASP A 337 19.62 1.11 1.41
C ASP A 337 20.10 1.03 -0.06
N SER A 338 20.65 -0.10 -0.49
CA SER A 338 21.04 -0.32 -1.88
C SER A 338 19.83 -0.25 -2.81
N VAL A 339 18.72 -0.95 -2.51
CA VAL A 339 17.49 -0.89 -3.31
C VAL A 339 16.95 0.55 -3.35
N HIS A 340 16.88 1.22 -2.21
CA HIS A 340 16.41 2.61 -2.13
C HIS A 340 17.24 3.55 -3.01
N ARG A 341 18.58 3.53 -2.89
CA ARG A 341 19.46 4.42 -3.68
C ARG A 341 19.37 4.15 -5.18
N LEU A 342 19.25 2.89 -5.59
CA LEU A 342 19.09 2.55 -7.01
C LEU A 342 17.79 3.13 -7.58
N HIS A 343 16.67 3.11 -6.80
CA HIS A 343 15.41 3.73 -7.22
C HIS A 343 15.50 5.25 -7.22
N GLN A 344 16.03 5.82 -6.16
CA GLN A 344 16.08 7.28 -5.96
C GLN A 344 17.01 7.97 -6.96
N ASN A 345 18.17 7.41 -7.24
CA ASN A 345 19.20 8.08 -8.04
C ASN A 345 19.21 7.59 -9.48
N GLU A 346 19.33 6.27 -9.68
CA GLU A 346 19.60 5.71 -11.00
C GLU A 346 18.31 5.50 -11.81
N LEU A 347 17.30 4.85 -11.22
CA LEU A 347 16.02 4.59 -11.89
C LEU A 347 15.28 5.89 -12.21
N ALA A 348 15.19 6.81 -11.23
CA ALA A 348 14.54 8.11 -11.44
C ALA A 348 15.19 8.89 -12.59
N LYS A 349 16.52 8.91 -12.65
CA LYS A 349 17.28 9.54 -13.74
C LYS A 349 17.04 8.83 -15.08
N ALA A 350 17.08 7.50 -15.11
CA ALA A 350 16.90 6.72 -16.34
C ALA A 350 15.47 6.89 -16.93
N LEU A 351 14.46 7.09 -16.09
CA LEU A 351 13.08 7.35 -16.50
C LEU A 351 12.76 8.85 -16.66
N ASN A 352 13.75 9.73 -16.48
CA ASN A 352 13.58 11.19 -16.53
C ASN A 352 12.50 11.71 -15.56
N ILE A 353 12.44 11.13 -14.35
CA ILE A 353 11.47 11.49 -13.31
C ILE A 353 12.15 12.32 -12.23
N GLN A 354 11.57 13.51 -11.95
CA GLN A 354 11.96 14.34 -10.83
C GLN A 354 11.17 13.89 -9.58
N LEU A 355 11.89 13.48 -8.55
CA LEU A 355 11.27 12.95 -7.33
C LEU A 355 10.71 14.04 -6.40
N GLY A 356 11.19 15.28 -6.50
CA GLY A 356 10.81 16.33 -5.56
C GLY A 356 11.27 16.04 -4.11
N PHE A 357 10.84 16.86 -3.16
CA PHE A 357 11.03 16.59 -1.73
C PHE A 357 10.00 15.54 -1.27
N ASN A 358 10.43 14.53 -0.55
CA ASN A 358 9.54 13.57 0.08
C ASN A 358 9.26 13.96 1.54
N ALA A 359 8.22 13.39 2.16
CA ALA A 359 7.82 13.67 3.54
C ALA A 359 8.91 13.37 4.60
N ASN A 360 10.02 12.75 4.18
CA ASN A 360 11.11 12.31 5.04
C ASN A 360 12.39 13.17 4.88
N ASP A 361 12.39 14.16 3.97
CA ASP A 361 13.59 14.95 3.66
C ASP A 361 13.93 16.01 4.73
N GLY A 362 13.15 16.13 5.80
CA GLY A 362 13.33 17.09 6.89
C GLY A 362 13.69 16.50 8.26
N ASP A 363 13.95 15.18 8.38
CA ASP A 363 14.25 14.50 9.65
C ASP A 363 15.75 14.26 9.86
#